data_475c41e45f205027cc3889b47fc52e61
#
_entry.id   475c41e45f205027cc3889b47fc52e61
#
_cell.length_a   1.000
_cell.length_b   1.000
_cell.length_c   1.000
_cell.angle_alpha   90.00
_cell.angle_beta   90.00
_cell.angle_gamma   90.00
#
_symmetry.space_group_name_H-M   'P 1'
#
loop_
_entity.id
_entity.type
_entity.pdbx_description
1 polymer ?
#
loop_
_entity_poly.entity_id
_entity_poly.type
_entity_poly.pdbx_seq_one_letter_code
_entity_poly.pdbx_strand_id
1 'polypeptide(L)'
;MLRSLIVLILLLAFVPAIPARQSGYKVESIGALTASGVADAVRDALDAKGVRVMGSDGKPLCELWFRKEIPTAKAEVPNANFGQIPEGTLMGVVNFPAPVSDFRGQAIKAGYYTLRYELILIDGNHLGVSSFRDFVLLCPVAEDKATAALTFDDAVKLSRKASGGTHPSPWSLVPTTSNDGLPKIVKNEVEHVILEVKLTTKSGPLAIGMVVVGKTEG
;
A
#
# COMPACT_ATOMS: atom_id res chain seq x y z
N MET A 1 5.69 -18.30 -76.35
CA MET A 1 5.03 -17.46 -75.30
C MET A 1 5.15 -18.23 -73.98
N LEU A 2 6.18 -17.88 -73.20
CA LEU A 2 6.47 -18.57 -71.92
C LEU A 2 5.96 -17.67 -70.78
N ARG A 3 4.93 -18.09 -70.04
CA ARG A 3 4.39 -17.37 -68.87
C ARG A 3 5.15 -17.78 -67.61
N SER A 4 5.99 -16.87 -67.13
CA SER A 4 6.67 -17.03 -65.84
C SER A 4 5.68 -16.86 -64.66
N LEU A 5 5.49 -17.92 -63.88
CA LEU A 5 4.71 -17.90 -62.65
C LEU A 5 5.60 -17.46 -61.50
N ILE A 6 5.40 -16.23 -60.99
CA ILE A 6 6.12 -15.73 -59.80
C ILE A 6 5.35 -16.26 -58.57
N VAL A 7 5.94 -17.20 -57.85
CA VAL A 7 5.47 -17.66 -56.57
C VAL A 7 6.00 -16.71 -55.46
N LEU A 8 5.09 -15.91 -54.89
CA LEU A 8 5.39 -15.03 -53.78
C LEU A 8 5.33 -15.84 -52.45
N ILE A 9 6.49 -16.19 -51.90
CA ILE A 9 6.58 -16.87 -50.63
C ILE A 9 6.45 -15.82 -49.51
N LEU A 10 5.29 -15.81 -48.84
CA LEU A 10 5.04 -14.97 -47.67
C LEU A 10 5.73 -15.61 -46.45
N LEU A 11 6.90 -15.08 -46.06
CA LEU A 11 7.53 -15.47 -44.80
C LEU A 11 6.72 -14.87 -43.61
N LEU A 12 5.90 -15.67 -42.97
CA LEU A 12 5.34 -15.32 -41.64
C LEU A 12 6.47 -15.27 -40.62
N ALA A 13 6.88 -14.07 -40.22
CA ALA A 13 7.78 -13.89 -39.09
C ALA A 13 7.05 -14.31 -37.81
N PHE A 14 7.43 -15.45 -37.25
CA PHE A 14 7.01 -15.88 -35.92
C PHE A 14 7.69 -15.00 -34.88
N VAL A 15 7.00 -13.98 -34.37
CA VAL A 15 7.45 -13.18 -33.22
C VAL A 15 7.16 -14.00 -31.96
N PRO A 16 8.18 -14.51 -31.26
CA PRO A 16 7.93 -15.20 -29.99
C PRO A 16 7.31 -14.20 -29.00
N ALA A 17 6.12 -14.53 -28.48
CA ALA A 17 5.53 -13.80 -27.36
C ALA A 17 6.48 -13.91 -26.17
N ILE A 18 7.10 -12.81 -25.78
CA ILE A 18 7.88 -12.74 -24.53
C ILE A 18 6.87 -12.93 -23.40
N PRO A 19 6.98 -14.00 -22.58
CA PRO A 19 6.08 -14.17 -21.44
C PRO A 19 6.24 -12.95 -20.53
N ALA A 20 5.13 -12.29 -20.21
CA ALA A 20 5.11 -11.22 -19.22
C ALA A 20 5.78 -11.78 -17.95
N ARG A 21 6.88 -11.14 -17.53
CA ARG A 21 7.66 -11.51 -16.36
C ARG A 21 6.73 -11.36 -15.16
N GLN A 22 6.14 -12.48 -14.70
CA GLN A 22 5.34 -12.49 -13.48
C GLN A 22 6.20 -11.88 -12.38
N SER A 23 5.73 -10.81 -11.75
CA SER A 23 6.40 -10.25 -10.57
C SER A 23 6.56 -11.40 -9.60
N GLY A 24 7.76 -11.65 -9.08
CA GLY A 24 7.99 -12.73 -8.11
C GLY A 24 7.23 -12.53 -6.79
N TYR A 25 6.54 -11.38 -6.64
CA TYR A 25 5.69 -11.06 -5.50
C TYR A 25 4.32 -11.72 -5.62
N LYS A 26 3.77 -12.18 -4.48
CA LYS A 26 2.45 -12.81 -4.41
C LYS A 26 1.67 -12.27 -3.22
N VAL A 27 0.35 -12.33 -3.29
CA VAL A 27 -0.53 -12.05 -2.15
C VAL A 27 -1.23 -13.33 -1.73
N GLU A 28 -1.29 -13.58 -0.43
CA GLU A 28 -1.95 -14.72 0.20
C GLU A 28 -2.96 -14.23 1.23
N SER A 29 -4.07 -14.94 1.37
CA SER A 29 -5.03 -14.69 2.46
C SER A 29 -4.53 -15.33 3.74
N ILE A 30 -4.62 -14.61 4.87
CA ILE A 30 -4.28 -15.10 6.21
C ILE A 30 -5.46 -14.90 7.17
N GLY A 31 -5.41 -15.58 8.32
CA GLY A 31 -6.42 -15.48 9.38
C GLY A 31 -6.35 -14.16 10.15
N ALA A 32 -7.11 -14.12 11.24
CA ALA A 32 -7.18 -12.96 12.13
C ALA A 32 -5.84 -12.65 12.80
N LEU A 33 -5.64 -11.39 13.15
CA LEU A 33 -4.49 -10.94 13.94
C LEU A 33 -4.58 -11.48 15.38
N THR A 34 -3.56 -12.27 15.78
CA THR A 34 -3.51 -12.89 17.13
C THR A 34 -2.39 -12.33 18.01
N ALA A 35 -1.62 -11.35 17.53
CA ALA A 35 -0.49 -10.80 18.27
C ALA A 35 -0.92 -10.11 19.58
N SER A 36 -0.36 -10.55 20.70
CA SER A 36 -0.67 -10.03 22.04
C SER A 36 -0.14 -8.60 22.28
N GLY A 37 0.82 -8.15 21.48
CA GLY A 37 1.36 -6.78 21.59
C GLY A 37 0.47 -5.68 20.99
N VAL A 38 -0.59 -6.06 20.25
CA VAL A 38 -1.58 -5.13 19.71
C VAL A 38 -2.72 -4.96 20.71
N ALA A 39 -3.09 -3.72 21.04
CA ALA A 39 -4.19 -3.43 21.96
C ALA A 39 -5.50 -4.10 21.50
N ASP A 40 -6.26 -4.63 22.45
CA ASP A 40 -7.51 -5.36 22.17
C ASP A 40 -8.48 -4.52 21.34
N ALA A 41 -8.68 -3.25 21.71
CA ALA A 41 -9.56 -2.35 20.98
C ALA A 41 -9.14 -2.17 19.50
N VAL A 42 -7.84 -2.10 19.22
CA VAL A 42 -7.32 -2.03 17.85
C VAL A 42 -7.56 -3.36 17.13
N ARG A 43 -7.21 -4.49 17.77
CA ARG A 43 -7.40 -5.83 17.20
C ARG A 43 -8.87 -6.12 16.88
N ASP A 44 -9.79 -5.78 17.80
CA ASP A 44 -11.23 -5.98 17.63
C ASP A 44 -11.83 -5.12 16.51
N ALA A 45 -11.17 -4.01 16.15
CA ALA A 45 -11.58 -3.16 15.03
C ALA A 45 -11.13 -3.71 13.65
N LEU A 46 -10.23 -4.71 13.61
CA LEU A 46 -9.71 -5.28 12.37
C LEU A 46 -10.59 -6.40 11.82
N ASP A 47 -10.55 -6.59 10.50
CA ASP A 47 -11.16 -7.74 9.84
C ASP A 47 -10.53 -9.05 10.37
N ALA A 48 -11.34 -10.11 10.41
CA ALA A 48 -10.89 -11.45 10.78
C ALA A 48 -9.99 -12.11 9.70
N LYS A 49 -9.85 -11.47 8.55
CA LYS A 49 -8.98 -11.90 7.45
C LYS A 49 -7.95 -10.83 7.18
N GLY A 50 -6.71 -11.24 7.05
CA GLY A 50 -5.61 -10.40 6.61
C GLY A 50 -5.08 -10.86 5.25
N VAL A 51 -4.09 -10.13 4.77
CA VAL A 51 -3.32 -10.46 3.57
C VAL A 51 -1.85 -10.48 3.89
N ARG A 52 -1.12 -11.44 3.32
CA ARG A 52 0.33 -11.54 3.38
C ARG A 52 0.90 -11.25 2.00
N VAL A 53 1.86 -10.36 1.94
CA VAL A 53 2.66 -10.11 0.73
C VAL A 53 3.92 -10.94 0.82
N MET A 54 4.11 -11.83 -0.15
CA MET A 54 5.34 -12.61 -0.31
C MET A 54 6.31 -11.86 -1.20
N GLY A 55 7.55 -11.74 -0.77
CA GLY A 55 8.64 -11.17 -1.55
C GLY A 55 9.04 -12.06 -2.75
N SER A 56 9.80 -11.51 -3.67
CA SER A 56 10.32 -12.23 -4.83
C SER A 56 11.31 -13.36 -4.47
N ASP A 57 11.84 -13.34 -3.25
CA ASP A 57 12.68 -14.37 -2.65
C ASP A 57 11.87 -15.49 -1.98
N GLY A 58 10.54 -15.44 -2.05
CA GLY A 58 9.63 -16.40 -1.43
C GLY A 58 9.45 -16.25 0.08
N LYS A 59 9.97 -15.16 0.69
CA LYS A 59 9.77 -14.87 2.11
C LYS A 59 8.65 -13.87 2.32
N PRO A 60 7.95 -13.90 3.46
CA PRO A 60 6.98 -12.87 3.80
C PRO A 60 7.65 -11.48 3.91
N LEU A 61 7.13 -10.52 3.14
CA LEU A 61 7.53 -9.12 3.20
C LEU A 61 6.78 -8.38 4.30
N CYS A 62 5.46 -8.50 4.28
CA CYS A 62 4.58 -7.93 5.29
C CYS A 62 3.25 -8.69 5.36
N GLU A 63 2.56 -8.51 6.48
CA GLU A 63 1.21 -9.01 6.72
C GLU A 63 0.34 -7.84 7.14
N LEU A 64 -0.87 -7.72 6.56
CA LEU A 64 -1.75 -6.58 6.79
C LEU A 64 -3.14 -7.05 7.20
N TRP A 65 -3.72 -6.37 8.18
CA TRP A 65 -5.11 -6.51 8.61
C TRP A 65 -5.76 -5.14 8.56
N PHE A 66 -6.75 -4.99 7.70
CA PHE A 66 -7.47 -3.72 7.56
C PHE A 66 -8.61 -3.62 8.56
N ARG A 67 -9.03 -2.40 8.84
CA ARG A 67 -10.19 -2.14 9.69
C ARG A 67 -11.46 -2.69 9.02
N LYS A 68 -12.36 -3.30 9.82
CA LYS A 68 -13.65 -3.89 9.37
C LYS A 68 -14.48 -2.89 8.58
N GLU A 69 -14.51 -1.65 9.05
CA GLU A 69 -15.19 -0.54 8.40
C GLU A 69 -14.45 0.76 8.65
N ILE A 70 -13.98 1.39 7.58
CA ILE A 70 -13.28 2.66 7.63
C ILE A 70 -14.30 3.80 7.64
N PRO A 71 -14.22 4.74 8.60
CA PRO A 71 -15.08 5.90 8.62
C PRO A 71 -14.83 6.79 7.39
N THR A 72 -15.89 7.41 6.88
CA THR A 72 -15.82 8.37 5.79
C THR A 72 -16.54 9.65 6.16
N ALA A 73 -16.07 10.77 5.62
CA ALA A 73 -16.70 12.06 5.68
C ALA A 73 -17.16 12.48 4.27
N LYS A 74 -18.10 13.43 4.19
CA LYS A 74 -18.58 13.98 2.89
C LYS A 74 -17.69 15.10 2.33
N ALA A 75 -16.52 15.35 2.92
CA ALA A 75 -15.65 16.43 2.48
C ALA A 75 -14.86 16.00 1.23
N GLU A 76 -14.94 16.79 0.16
CA GLU A 76 -13.96 16.71 -0.92
C GLU A 76 -12.69 17.43 -0.48
N VAL A 77 -11.56 16.74 -0.58
CA VAL A 77 -10.25 17.32 -0.27
C VAL A 77 -9.49 17.51 -1.59
N PRO A 78 -9.11 18.74 -1.94
CA PRO A 78 -8.41 19.01 -3.19
C PRO A 78 -7.14 18.17 -3.34
N ASN A 79 -6.97 17.59 -4.53
CA ASN A 79 -5.78 16.79 -4.90
C ASN A 79 -5.54 15.54 -4.03
N ALA A 80 -6.57 15.04 -3.32
CA ALA A 80 -6.55 13.75 -2.64
C ALA A 80 -7.38 12.73 -3.44
N ASN A 81 -6.88 11.49 -3.55
CA ASN A 81 -7.62 10.39 -4.18
C ASN A 81 -8.61 9.75 -3.21
N PHE A 82 -8.29 9.78 -1.92
CA PHE A 82 -9.05 9.14 -0.85
C PHE A 82 -9.50 10.15 0.22
N GLY A 83 -9.69 11.41 -0.16
CA GLY A 83 -10.04 12.51 0.74
C GLY A 83 -11.36 12.33 1.51
N GLN A 84 -12.21 11.36 1.15
CA GLN A 84 -13.36 10.95 1.93
C GLN A 84 -12.98 10.24 3.24
N ILE A 85 -11.73 9.78 3.40
CA ILE A 85 -11.21 9.22 4.65
C ILE A 85 -10.70 10.39 5.50
N PRO A 86 -11.21 10.61 6.73
CA PRO A 86 -10.68 11.65 7.61
C PRO A 86 -9.21 11.37 7.97
N GLU A 87 -8.38 12.41 8.02
CA GLU A 87 -7.00 12.32 8.48
C GLU A 87 -6.93 11.76 9.92
N GLY A 88 -5.85 11.09 10.26
CA GLY A 88 -5.66 10.38 11.53
C GLY A 88 -6.41 9.04 11.64
N THR A 89 -7.22 8.67 10.64
CA THR A 89 -8.02 7.43 10.68
C THR A 89 -7.13 6.19 10.76
N LEU A 90 -7.45 5.30 11.71
CA LEU A 90 -6.88 3.95 11.75
C LEU A 90 -7.37 3.15 10.54
N MET A 91 -6.47 2.84 9.62
CA MET A 91 -6.75 2.03 8.43
C MET A 91 -6.57 0.53 8.69
N GLY A 92 -5.65 0.18 9.58
CA GLY A 92 -5.31 -1.21 9.87
C GLY A 92 -4.03 -1.35 10.67
N VAL A 93 -3.49 -2.57 10.64
CA VAL A 93 -2.20 -2.95 11.25
C VAL A 93 -1.37 -3.69 10.22
N VAL A 94 -0.08 -3.41 10.21
CA VAL A 94 0.93 -4.16 9.43
C VAL A 94 1.92 -4.83 10.38
N ASN A 95 2.34 -6.04 10.03
CA ASN A 95 3.49 -6.74 10.61
C ASN A 95 4.61 -6.84 9.59
N PHE A 96 5.81 -6.49 9.98
CA PHE A 96 7.04 -6.75 9.23
C PHE A 96 7.80 -7.89 9.90
N PRO A 97 7.88 -9.09 9.29
CA PRO A 97 8.64 -10.20 9.83
C PRO A 97 10.16 -9.94 9.88
N ALA A 98 10.65 -9.05 9.03
CA ALA A 98 12.04 -8.61 8.95
C ALA A 98 12.10 -7.07 8.80
N PRO A 99 13.26 -6.43 9.03
CA PRO A 99 13.42 -5.00 8.79
C PRO A 99 13.14 -4.65 7.32
N VAL A 100 12.47 -3.50 7.10
CA VAL A 100 12.11 -2.97 5.78
C VAL A 100 12.52 -1.50 5.68
N SER A 101 12.23 -0.85 4.55
CA SER A 101 12.29 0.59 4.40
C SER A 101 10.90 1.16 4.19
N ASP A 102 10.64 2.35 4.73
CA ASP A 102 9.45 3.13 4.38
C ASP A 102 9.60 3.80 3.01
N PHE A 103 8.59 4.55 2.57
CA PHE A 103 8.60 5.22 1.27
C PHE A 103 9.64 6.35 1.16
N ARG A 104 10.18 6.84 2.27
CA ARG A 104 11.31 7.78 2.30
C ARG A 104 12.67 7.09 2.32
N GLY A 105 12.71 5.76 2.36
CA GLY A 105 13.94 4.97 2.49
C GLY A 105 14.47 4.88 3.92
N GLN A 106 13.72 5.32 4.94
CA GLN A 106 14.12 5.17 6.34
C GLN A 106 13.97 3.70 6.77
N ALA A 107 14.92 3.19 7.56
CA ALA A 107 14.86 1.83 8.08
C ALA A 107 13.75 1.67 9.13
N ILE A 108 12.89 0.68 8.93
CA ILE A 108 11.82 0.28 9.84
C ILE A 108 12.16 -1.09 10.42
N LYS A 109 12.12 -1.21 11.73
CA LYS A 109 12.40 -2.48 12.41
C LYS A 109 11.29 -3.50 12.16
N ALA A 110 11.63 -4.79 12.26
CA ALA A 110 10.62 -5.84 12.34
C ALA A 110 9.65 -5.59 13.50
N GLY A 111 8.37 -5.89 13.29
CA GLY A 111 7.33 -5.71 14.31
C GLY A 111 6.01 -5.21 13.75
N TYR A 112 5.10 -4.85 14.67
CA TYR A 112 3.74 -4.43 14.37
C TYR A 112 3.60 -2.92 14.43
N TYR A 113 2.89 -2.36 13.42
CA TYR A 113 2.61 -0.92 13.30
C TYR A 113 1.14 -0.72 12.92
N THR A 114 0.51 0.27 13.52
CA THR A 114 -0.78 0.77 13.01
C THR A 114 -0.54 1.61 11.77
N LEU A 115 -1.55 1.67 10.90
CA LEU A 115 -1.58 2.46 9.68
C LEU A 115 -2.54 3.62 9.89
N ARG A 116 -2.02 4.86 9.94
CA ARG A 116 -2.80 6.08 10.11
C ARG A 116 -2.85 6.86 8.80
N TYR A 117 -4.07 7.05 8.26
CA TYR A 117 -4.26 7.82 7.02
C TYR A 117 -3.96 9.29 7.23
N GLU A 118 -3.19 9.87 6.32
CA GLU A 118 -2.84 11.29 6.33
C GLU A 118 -2.66 11.82 4.90
N LEU A 119 -2.62 13.13 4.77
CA LEU A 119 -2.37 13.81 3.51
C LEU A 119 -1.08 14.64 3.58
N ILE A 120 -0.29 14.61 2.51
CA ILE A 120 0.87 15.50 2.37
C ILE A 120 0.40 16.95 2.45
N LEU A 121 1.03 17.74 3.30
CA LEU A 121 0.74 19.16 3.48
C LEU A 121 1.00 19.93 2.19
N ILE A 122 0.12 20.88 1.87
CA ILE A 122 0.32 21.84 0.77
C ILE A 122 0.97 23.09 1.36
N ASP A 123 2.25 23.00 1.70
CA ASP A 123 3.01 24.08 2.35
C ASP A 123 4.23 24.53 1.55
N GLY A 124 4.38 24.02 0.31
CA GLY A 124 5.53 24.30 -0.55
C GLY A 124 6.80 23.51 -0.22
N ASN A 125 6.93 22.92 0.98
CA ASN A 125 8.11 22.15 1.38
C ASN A 125 8.07 20.70 0.90
N HIS A 126 6.91 20.22 0.46
CA HIS A 126 6.69 18.83 0.05
C HIS A 126 6.46 18.68 -1.45
N LEU A 127 6.83 19.71 -2.25
CA LEU A 127 6.71 19.65 -3.71
C LEU A 127 7.63 18.56 -4.29
N GLY A 128 7.06 17.70 -5.14
CA GLY A 128 7.80 16.62 -5.82
C GLY A 128 8.10 15.38 -4.98
N VAL A 129 7.73 15.37 -3.70
CA VAL A 129 7.96 14.21 -2.79
C VAL A 129 7.15 12.98 -3.22
N SER A 130 5.97 13.17 -3.79
CA SER A 130 5.11 12.10 -4.30
C SER A 130 4.16 12.64 -5.36
N SER A 131 3.80 11.81 -6.34
CA SER A 131 2.76 12.10 -7.32
C SER A 131 1.35 12.15 -6.71
N PHE A 132 1.17 11.58 -5.51
CA PHE A 132 -0.10 11.50 -4.79
C PHE A 132 0.08 12.02 -3.37
N ARG A 133 -0.95 12.70 -2.85
CA ARG A 133 -0.93 13.26 -1.50
C ARG A 133 -1.27 12.23 -0.42
N ASP A 134 -1.96 11.18 -0.80
CA ASP A 134 -2.50 10.17 0.11
C ASP A 134 -1.41 9.23 0.60
N PHE A 135 -1.34 9.02 1.91
CA PHE A 135 -0.40 8.08 2.50
C PHE A 135 -0.91 7.54 3.84
N VAL A 136 -0.26 6.53 4.36
CA VAL A 136 -0.44 6.08 5.74
C VAL A 136 0.87 6.24 6.49
N LEU A 137 0.77 6.64 7.75
CA LEU A 137 1.89 6.68 8.69
C LEU A 137 1.97 5.37 9.46
N LEU A 138 3.18 4.81 9.54
CA LEU A 138 3.51 3.65 10.37
C LEU A 138 3.72 4.13 11.81
N CYS A 139 2.86 3.70 12.74
CA CYS A 139 2.98 4.03 14.16
C CYS A 139 3.17 2.74 14.99
N PRO A 140 4.19 2.65 15.87
CA PRO A 140 4.40 1.45 16.68
C PRO A 140 3.17 1.11 17.54
N VAL A 141 2.65 -0.14 17.43
CA VAL A 141 1.45 -0.57 18.16
C VAL A 141 1.59 -0.51 19.68
N ALA A 142 2.83 -0.54 20.19
CA ALA A 142 3.10 -0.39 21.63
C ALA A 142 2.60 0.95 22.18
N GLU A 143 2.55 1.98 21.33
CA GLU A 143 2.20 3.35 21.69
C GLU A 143 0.88 3.82 21.06
N ASP A 144 0.55 3.34 19.88
CA ASP A 144 -0.73 3.64 19.23
C ASP A 144 -1.77 2.56 19.56
N LYS A 145 -2.59 2.84 20.55
CA LYS A 145 -3.64 1.94 21.08
C LYS A 145 -5.07 2.41 20.77
N ALA A 146 -5.21 3.54 20.07
CA ALA A 146 -6.49 4.17 19.83
C ALA A 146 -7.15 3.67 18.53
N THR A 147 -8.49 3.51 18.56
CA THR A 147 -9.28 3.30 17.33
C THR A 147 -9.86 4.60 16.79
N ALA A 148 -9.93 5.64 17.61
CA ALA A 148 -10.29 7.00 17.18
C ALA A 148 -9.22 7.61 16.25
N ALA A 149 -9.62 8.58 15.43
CA ALA A 149 -8.69 9.36 14.64
C ALA A 149 -7.72 10.13 15.55
N LEU A 150 -6.46 10.18 15.15
CA LEU A 150 -5.45 11.02 15.78
C LEU A 150 -5.44 12.42 15.15
N THR A 151 -4.89 13.39 15.87
CA THR A 151 -4.50 14.64 15.21
C THR A 151 -3.27 14.40 14.32
N PHE A 152 -3.07 15.25 13.31
CA PHE A 152 -1.89 15.17 12.45
C PHE A 152 -0.58 15.18 13.26
N ASP A 153 -0.48 16.08 14.23
CA ASP A 153 0.72 16.21 15.08
C ASP A 153 0.98 14.95 15.92
N ASP A 154 -0.08 14.34 16.47
CA ASP A 154 0.05 13.10 17.25
C ASP A 154 0.46 11.93 16.35
N ALA A 155 -0.15 11.80 15.17
CA ALA A 155 0.20 10.76 14.20
C ALA A 155 1.66 10.90 13.74
N VAL A 156 2.11 12.10 13.40
CA VAL A 156 3.51 12.41 13.04
C VAL A 156 4.47 12.09 14.20
N LYS A 157 4.13 12.50 15.43
CA LYS A 157 4.95 12.23 16.61
C LYS A 157 5.11 10.74 16.88
N LEU A 158 4.03 9.97 16.75
CA LEU A 158 4.08 8.51 16.89
C LEU A 158 4.88 7.87 15.76
N SER A 159 4.65 8.31 14.52
CA SER A 159 5.29 7.72 13.34
C SER A 159 6.80 7.93 13.32
N ARG A 160 7.31 9.04 13.83
CA ARG A 160 8.77 9.26 14.01
C ARG A 160 9.45 8.16 14.83
N LYS A 161 8.73 7.53 15.74
CA LYS A 161 9.25 6.43 16.56
C LYS A 161 9.43 5.12 15.79
N ALA A 162 8.76 4.96 14.63
CA ALA A 162 8.90 3.77 13.80
C ALA A 162 10.30 3.64 13.20
N SER A 163 10.86 4.75 12.68
CA SER A 163 12.23 4.81 12.16
C SER A 163 13.26 5.23 13.21
N GLY A 164 12.81 5.87 14.31
CA GLY A 164 13.69 6.56 15.27
C GLY A 164 14.31 7.84 14.71
N GLY A 165 13.83 8.32 13.56
CA GLY A 165 14.31 9.50 12.88
C GLY A 165 13.56 10.79 13.23
N THR A 166 13.91 11.86 12.54
CA THR A 166 13.28 13.19 12.69
C THR A 166 12.00 13.32 11.83
N HIS A 167 11.85 12.47 10.80
CA HIS A 167 10.70 12.46 9.91
C HIS A 167 9.75 11.30 10.23
N PRO A 168 8.43 11.44 10.00
CA PRO A 168 7.50 10.34 10.09
C PRO A 168 7.81 9.27 9.03
N SER A 169 7.27 8.09 9.20
CA SER A 169 7.51 6.91 8.36
C SER A 169 6.27 6.63 7.49
N PRO A 170 6.21 7.14 6.24
CA PRO A 170 5.06 7.00 5.38
C PRO A 170 5.13 5.75 4.49
N TRP A 171 3.95 5.24 4.12
CA TRP A 171 3.71 4.41 2.95
C TRP A 171 2.73 5.13 2.02
N SER A 172 3.10 5.28 0.75
CA SER A 172 2.28 5.98 -0.24
C SER A 172 1.04 5.17 -0.61
N LEU A 173 -0.10 5.85 -0.70
CA LEU A 173 -1.33 5.32 -1.26
C LEU A 173 -1.52 5.85 -2.67
N VAL A 174 -1.97 4.98 -3.58
CA VAL A 174 -2.16 5.28 -5.00
C VAL A 174 -3.50 4.74 -5.49
N PRO A 175 -4.09 5.29 -6.56
CA PRO A 175 -5.24 4.69 -7.21
C PRO A 175 -4.92 3.26 -7.71
N THR A 176 -5.93 2.39 -7.72
CA THR A 176 -5.79 1.05 -8.27
C THR A 176 -5.82 1.05 -9.80
N THR A 177 -5.13 0.09 -10.41
CA THR A 177 -5.14 -0.11 -11.87
C THR A 177 -6.48 -0.67 -12.36
N SER A 178 -7.16 -1.46 -11.52
CA SER A 178 -8.47 -2.07 -11.77
C SER A 178 -9.09 -2.51 -10.46
N ASN A 179 -10.41 -2.51 -10.39
CA ASN A 179 -11.17 -2.99 -9.22
C ASN A 179 -11.39 -4.52 -9.23
N ASP A 180 -10.91 -5.22 -10.26
CA ASP A 180 -11.12 -6.65 -10.43
C ASP A 180 -9.97 -7.46 -9.85
N GLY A 181 -10.30 -8.65 -9.35
CA GLY A 181 -9.32 -9.62 -8.86
C GLY A 181 -8.54 -9.17 -7.62
N LEU A 182 -9.11 -8.28 -6.79
CA LEU A 182 -8.48 -7.84 -5.53
C LEU A 182 -8.63 -8.88 -4.41
N PRO A 183 -7.64 -9.07 -3.54
CA PRO A 183 -6.34 -8.38 -3.52
C PRO A 183 -5.37 -8.91 -4.60
N LYS A 184 -4.52 -8.04 -5.12
CA LYS A 184 -3.47 -8.40 -6.08
C LYS A 184 -2.21 -7.55 -5.91
N ILE A 185 -1.10 -8.00 -6.49
CA ILE A 185 0.15 -7.26 -6.60
C ILE A 185 0.32 -6.76 -8.03
N VAL A 186 0.64 -5.49 -8.17
CA VAL A 186 1.04 -4.88 -9.44
C VAL A 186 2.38 -4.19 -9.29
N LYS A 187 3.06 -3.96 -10.41
CA LYS A 187 4.22 -3.08 -10.49
C LYS A 187 3.90 -1.92 -11.43
N ASN A 188 4.34 -0.72 -11.06
CA ASN A 188 4.25 0.44 -11.93
C ASN A 188 5.53 0.61 -12.77
N GLU A 189 5.58 1.68 -13.58
CA GLU A 189 6.69 1.97 -14.50
C GLU A 189 8.02 2.24 -13.79
N VAL A 190 7.97 2.71 -12.54
CA VAL A 190 9.16 2.95 -11.70
C VAL A 190 9.47 1.77 -10.76
N GLU A 191 8.99 0.57 -11.11
CA GLU A 191 9.24 -0.69 -10.39
C GLU A 191 8.72 -0.73 -8.93
N HIS A 192 7.86 0.21 -8.51
CA HIS A 192 7.20 0.08 -7.22
C HIS A 192 6.30 -1.16 -7.21
N VAL A 193 6.35 -1.91 -6.10
CA VAL A 193 5.45 -3.02 -5.84
C VAL A 193 4.26 -2.49 -5.05
N ILE A 194 3.07 -2.63 -5.61
CA ILE A 194 1.84 -2.08 -5.08
C ILE A 194 0.90 -3.23 -4.72
N LEU A 195 0.47 -3.27 -3.47
CA LEU A 195 -0.63 -4.11 -3.03
C LEU A 195 -1.93 -3.36 -3.30
N GLU A 196 -2.74 -3.86 -4.22
CA GLU A 196 -4.09 -3.36 -4.46
C GLU A 196 -5.10 -4.19 -3.66
N VAL A 197 -5.95 -3.51 -2.89
CA VAL A 197 -6.96 -4.12 -2.00
C VAL A 197 -8.29 -3.39 -2.10
N LYS A 198 -9.35 -4.08 -1.71
CA LYS A 198 -10.69 -3.51 -1.54
C LYS A 198 -11.00 -3.40 -0.04
N LEU A 199 -11.22 -2.19 0.42
CA LEU A 199 -11.59 -1.87 1.79
C LEU A 199 -13.10 -1.72 1.92
N THR A 200 -13.64 -2.04 3.08
CA THR A 200 -15.01 -1.69 3.46
C THR A 200 -15.01 -0.33 4.13
N THR A 201 -15.81 0.60 3.63
CA THR A 201 -15.99 1.92 4.25
C THR A 201 -17.46 2.18 4.54
N LYS A 202 -17.76 3.18 5.37
CA LYS A 202 -19.16 3.60 5.64
C LYS A 202 -19.92 4.02 4.38
N SER A 203 -19.21 4.48 3.35
CA SER A 203 -19.82 4.91 2.09
C SER A 203 -19.85 3.81 1.02
N GLY A 204 -19.41 2.58 1.36
CA GLY A 204 -19.34 1.45 0.44
C GLY A 204 -17.90 0.97 0.21
N PRO A 205 -17.69 0.04 -0.70
CA PRO A 205 -16.36 -0.50 -0.99
C PRO A 205 -15.46 0.56 -1.63
N LEU A 206 -14.18 0.58 -1.22
CA LEU A 206 -13.15 1.48 -1.72
C LEU A 206 -11.92 0.66 -2.10
N ALA A 207 -11.50 0.74 -3.36
CA ALA A 207 -10.25 0.13 -3.81
C ALA A 207 -9.10 1.11 -3.64
N ILE A 208 -8.00 0.64 -3.04
CA ILE A 208 -6.76 1.40 -2.85
C ILE A 208 -5.55 0.58 -3.27
N GLY A 209 -4.52 1.25 -3.78
CA GLY A 209 -3.18 0.71 -3.92
C GLY A 209 -2.28 1.22 -2.79
N MET A 210 -1.43 0.35 -2.24
CA MET A 210 -0.44 0.69 -1.22
C MET A 210 0.95 0.30 -1.71
N VAL A 211 1.88 1.24 -1.77
CA VAL A 211 3.25 0.97 -2.19
C VAL A 211 3.98 0.24 -1.07
N VAL A 212 4.09 -1.09 -1.20
CA VAL A 212 4.73 -1.97 -0.18
C VAL A 212 6.24 -2.15 -0.41
N VAL A 213 6.72 -1.93 -1.64
CA VAL A 213 8.15 -1.80 -1.97
C VAL A 213 8.30 -0.65 -2.96
N GLY A 214 9.10 0.31 -2.60
CA GLY A 214 9.35 1.51 -3.38
C GLY A 214 9.79 2.65 -2.48
N LYS A 215 10.33 3.68 -3.09
CA LYS A 215 10.73 4.91 -2.39
C LYS A 215 10.46 6.12 -3.28
N THR A 216 10.31 7.27 -2.65
CA THR A 216 10.27 8.55 -3.37
C THR A 216 11.55 8.79 -4.15
N GLU A 217 11.45 9.48 -5.28
CA GLU A 217 12.59 9.86 -6.14
C GLU A 217 13.20 11.22 -5.73
N GLY A 218 12.58 11.89 -4.74
CA GLY A 218 12.99 13.24 -4.27
C GLY A 218 13.89 13.23 -3.04
#